data_ee9daebdbd3b019d515d155482edc40b
#
_entry.id   ee9daebdbd3b019d515d155482edc40b
#
_cell.length_a   1.000
_cell.length_b   1.000
_cell.length_c   1.000
_cell.angle_alpha   90.00
_cell.angle_beta   90.00
_cell.angle_gamma   90.00
#
_symmetry.space_group_name_H-M   'P 1'
#
loop_
_entity.id
_entity.type
_entity.pdbx_description
1 polymer ?
#
loop_
_entity_poly.entity_id
_entity_poly.type
_entity_poly.pdbx_seq_one_letter_code
_entity_poly.pdbx_strand_id
1 'polypeptide(L)'
;GARFIRRRKVQKYIDFDRTRSHNCLFNFVNGIRGCGKTYGKLKDDIDRYMKGKGRFIYLRRSEEELKTLTTQKSGRLFNHVQTEYEGHALWCEANLLHIDKEVCGYAAALSTARKLKSDALDYVTDIIFDEYVIDDTTSQQRYLPDEVTAFFEFYETVARPGSRDYDVTVWFLGNAISSS
;
A
#
# COMPACT_ATOMS: atom_id res chain seq x y z
N GLY A 1 14.26 5.32 35.91
CA GLY A 1 14.53 4.55 34.70
C GLY A 1 13.32 4.28 33.79
N ALA A 2 12.07 4.39 34.28
CA ALA A 2 10.88 4.05 33.48
C ALA A 2 10.43 5.15 32.50
N ARG A 3 10.91 6.38 32.64
CA ARG A 3 10.50 7.51 31.78
C ARG A 3 11.23 7.58 30.42
N PHE A 4 12.38 6.93 30.29
CA PHE A 4 13.19 7.01 29.05
C PHE A 4 12.75 6.03 27.94
N ILE A 5 12.06 4.95 28.30
CA ILE A 5 11.66 3.90 27.35
C ILE A 5 10.40 4.28 26.55
N ARG A 6 9.54 5.14 27.09
CA ARG A 6 8.31 5.58 26.41
C ARG A 6 8.53 6.59 25.27
N ARG A 7 9.59 7.37 25.30
CA ARG A 7 9.83 8.37 24.25
C ARG A 7 10.38 7.81 22.93
N ARG A 8 11.00 6.63 22.95
CA ARG A 8 11.57 6.02 21.73
C ARG A 8 10.55 5.29 20.85
N LYS A 9 9.40 4.89 21.38
CA LYS A 9 8.37 4.18 20.59
C LYS A 9 7.47 5.13 19.79
N VAL A 10 7.38 6.38 20.11
CA VAL A 10 6.43 7.32 19.51
C VAL A 10 6.95 7.93 18.20
N GLN A 11 8.27 7.90 17.96
CA GLN A 11 8.86 8.52 16.75
C GLN A 11 9.00 7.60 15.55
N LYS A 12 8.49 6.37 15.61
CA LYS A 12 8.77 5.34 14.61
C LYS A 12 7.79 5.31 13.43
N TYR A 13 6.69 6.04 13.47
CA TYR A 13 5.63 5.94 12.46
C TYR A 13 5.31 7.29 11.84
N ILE A 14 5.17 7.26 10.51
CA ILE A 14 4.67 8.39 9.75
C ILE A 14 3.19 8.59 10.10
N ASP A 15 2.81 9.82 10.41
CA ASP A 15 1.42 10.18 10.65
C ASP A 15 0.71 10.40 9.31
N PHE A 16 0.09 9.34 8.79
CA PHE A 16 -0.65 9.39 7.53
C PHE A 16 -1.94 10.21 7.65
N ASP A 17 -2.56 10.26 8.81
CA ASP A 17 -3.75 11.09 9.01
C ASP A 17 -3.42 12.57 8.86
N ARG A 18 -2.28 13.00 9.41
CA ARG A 18 -1.81 14.37 9.25
C ARG A 18 -1.49 14.70 7.81
N THR A 19 -0.83 13.79 7.09
CA THR A 19 -0.51 13.96 5.67
C THR A 19 -1.79 14.00 4.84
N ARG A 20 -2.76 13.15 5.15
CA ARG A 20 -4.07 13.12 4.50
C ARG A 20 -4.84 14.43 4.67
N SER A 21 -4.67 15.13 5.77
CA SER A 21 -5.36 16.40 6.03
C SER A 21 -5.04 17.51 5.02
N HIS A 22 -3.98 17.36 4.23
CA HIS A 22 -3.63 18.29 3.16
C HIS A 22 -4.45 18.10 1.87
N ASN A 23 -5.35 17.11 1.81
CA ASN A 23 -6.25 16.85 0.68
C ASN A 23 -5.56 16.63 -0.67
N CYS A 24 -4.33 16.11 -0.67
CA CYS A 24 -3.62 15.76 -1.89
C CYS A 24 -4.06 14.38 -2.37
N LEU A 25 -4.38 14.26 -3.68
CA LEU A 25 -4.71 12.96 -4.28
C LEU A 25 -3.49 12.06 -4.44
N PHE A 26 -2.33 12.65 -4.72
CA PHE A 26 -1.06 11.93 -4.86
C PHE A 26 -0.09 12.38 -3.78
N ASN A 27 0.39 11.41 -3.00
CA ASN A 27 1.31 11.65 -1.89
C ASN A 27 2.57 10.82 -2.09
N PHE A 28 3.73 11.48 -2.06
CA PHE A 28 5.02 10.82 -2.18
C PHE A 28 5.67 10.78 -0.82
N VAL A 29 5.92 9.56 -0.33
CA VAL A 29 6.53 9.33 0.98
C VAL A 29 7.87 8.66 0.77
N ASN A 30 8.93 9.44 0.82
CA ASN A 30 10.30 8.97 0.66
C ASN A 30 11.00 8.97 2.00
N GLY A 31 11.78 7.95 2.25
CA GLY A 31 12.51 7.82 3.50
C GLY A 31 13.56 6.74 3.40
N ILE A 32 14.30 6.60 4.49
CA ILE A 32 15.35 5.58 4.60
C ILE A 32 14.70 4.20 4.66
N ARG A 33 15.34 3.19 4.04
CA ARG A 33 14.94 1.80 4.13
C ARG A 33 14.79 1.40 5.61
N GLY A 34 13.69 0.70 5.94
CA GLY A 34 13.42 0.25 7.30
C GLY A 34 12.81 1.30 8.23
N CYS A 35 12.37 2.45 7.72
CA CYS A 35 11.68 3.46 8.52
C CYS A 35 10.19 3.14 8.78
N GLY A 36 9.70 1.97 8.32
CA GLY A 36 8.34 1.52 8.58
C GLY A 36 7.26 2.12 7.69
N LYS A 37 7.63 2.60 6.50
CA LYS A 37 6.66 3.19 5.56
C LYS A 37 5.54 2.21 5.19
N THR A 38 5.90 1.03 4.72
CA THR A 38 4.94 0.00 4.33
C THR A 38 4.11 -0.47 5.52
N TYR A 39 4.76 -0.74 6.64
CA TYR A 39 4.09 -1.12 7.88
C TYR A 39 3.06 -0.08 8.31
N GLY A 40 3.49 1.17 8.40
CA GLY A 40 2.63 2.27 8.86
C GLY A 40 1.47 2.52 7.91
N LYS A 41 1.70 2.40 6.60
CA LYS A 41 0.62 2.63 5.62
C LYS A 41 -0.38 1.47 5.60
N LEU A 42 0.07 0.23 5.72
CA LEU A 42 -0.82 -0.91 5.85
C LEU A 42 -1.68 -0.79 7.12
N LYS A 43 -1.07 -0.39 8.23
CA LYS A 43 -1.81 -0.15 9.46
C LYS A 43 -2.87 0.95 9.29
N ASP A 44 -2.51 2.07 8.68
CA ASP A 44 -3.44 3.15 8.39
C ASP A 44 -4.64 2.67 7.58
N ASP A 45 -4.41 1.92 6.51
CA ASP A 45 -5.47 1.45 5.64
C ASP A 45 -6.35 0.37 6.26
N ILE A 46 -5.77 -0.54 7.05
CA ILE A 46 -6.54 -1.53 7.80
C ILE A 46 -7.43 -0.84 8.84
N ASP A 47 -6.87 0.12 9.58
CA ASP A 47 -7.64 0.91 10.54
C ASP A 47 -8.78 1.68 9.86
N ARG A 48 -8.51 2.26 8.69
CA ARG A 48 -9.54 2.95 7.89
C ARG A 48 -10.64 2.01 7.44
N TYR A 49 -10.27 0.82 6.97
CA TYR A 49 -11.25 -0.19 6.58
C TYR A 49 -12.15 -0.57 7.78
N MET A 50 -11.56 -0.82 8.94
CA MET A 50 -12.31 -1.15 10.15
C MET A 50 -13.26 -0.03 10.61
N LYS A 51 -12.94 1.20 10.26
CA LYS A 51 -13.81 2.37 10.52
C LYS A 51 -14.81 2.64 9.38
N GLY A 52 -14.91 1.75 8.40
CA GLY A 52 -15.84 1.90 7.29
C GLY A 52 -15.44 2.94 6.24
N LYS A 53 -14.15 3.29 6.16
CA LYS A 53 -13.63 4.32 5.24
C LYS A 53 -13.16 3.79 3.90
N GLY A 54 -13.47 2.54 3.57
CA GLY A 54 -13.18 1.95 2.27
C GLY A 54 -12.05 0.94 2.28
N ARG A 55 -11.88 0.32 1.13
CA ARG A 55 -10.84 -0.67 0.85
C ARG A 55 -9.61 -0.01 0.28
N PHE A 56 -8.51 -0.76 0.21
CA PHE A 56 -7.27 -0.26 -0.38
C PHE A 56 -6.70 -1.26 -1.39
N ILE A 57 -5.81 -0.76 -2.26
CA ILE A 57 -5.02 -1.58 -3.16
C ILE A 57 -3.55 -1.47 -2.75
N TYR A 58 -2.92 -2.62 -2.56
CA TYR A 58 -1.47 -2.73 -2.45
C TYR A 58 -0.91 -3.03 -3.84
N LEU A 59 -0.20 -2.06 -4.41
CA LEU A 59 0.34 -2.11 -5.76
C LEU A 59 1.86 -2.27 -5.74
N ARG A 60 2.35 -3.24 -6.50
CA ARG A 60 3.77 -3.38 -6.82
C ARG A 60 3.95 -3.27 -8.33
N ARG A 61 5.18 -3.06 -8.77
CA ARG A 61 5.46 -2.91 -10.20
C ARG A 61 5.20 -4.17 -10.99
N SER A 62 5.66 -5.32 -10.51
CA SER A 62 5.59 -6.59 -11.25
C SER A 62 4.87 -7.68 -10.46
N GLU A 63 4.34 -8.64 -11.20
CA GLU A 63 3.74 -9.86 -10.64
C GLU A 63 4.74 -10.65 -9.79
N GLU A 64 5.99 -10.72 -10.22
CA GLU A 64 7.05 -11.44 -9.52
C GLU A 64 7.27 -10.89 -8.12
N GLU A 65 7.37 -9.56 -8.00
CA GLU A 65 7.47 -8.90 -6.70
C GLU A 65 6.26 -9.19 -5.81
N LEU A 66 5.08 -9.13 -6.41
CA LEU A 66 3.83 -9.32 -5.68
C LEU A 66 3.69 -10.74 -5.14
N LYS A 67 4.03 -11.74 -5.95
CA LYS A 67 3.94 -13.16 -5.57
C LYS A 67 4.70 -13.49 -4.30
N THR A 68 5.88 -12.93 -4.11
CA THR A 68 6.66 -13.17 -2.90
C THR A 68 5.96 -12.72 -1.62
N LEU A 69 5.03 -11.77 -1.75
CA LEU A 69 4.33 -11.18 -0.62
C LEU A 69 2.96 -11.80 -0.37
N THR A 70 2.32 -12.36 -1.40
CA THR A 70 0.91 -12.75 -1.34
C THR A 70 0.63 -14.24 -1.52
N THR A 71 1.62 -15.08 -1.85
CA THR A 71 1.40 -16.49 -2.16
C THR A 71 1.20 -17.40 -0.94
N GLN A 72 1.58 -16.98 0.25
CA GLN A 72 1.38 -17.74 1.48
C GLN A 72 0.09 -17.31 2.15
N LYS A 73 -0.68 -18.25 2.73
CA LYS A 73 -1.94 -17.96 3.42
C LYS A 73 -1.82 -16.85 4.47
N SER A 74 -0.71 -16.78 5.19
CA SER A 74 -0.46 -15.68 6.13
C SER A 74 0.07 -14.42 5.46
N GLY A 75 0.50 -14.52 4.18
CA GLY A 75 1.07 -13.43 3.39
C GLY A 75 2.22 -12.72 4.07
N ARG A 76 3.42 -12.75 3.48
CA ARG A 76 4.55 -11.99 4.03
C ARG A 76 4.24 -10.49 4.15
N LEU A 77 3.29 -10.02 3.34
CA LEU A 77 2.81 -8.64 3.38
C LEU A 77 2.36 -8.23 4.79
N PHE A 78 1.65 -9.12 5.48
CA PHE A 78 1.06 -8.83 6.79
C PHE A 78 1.87 -9.30 7.99
N ASN A 79 3.02 -9.94 7.79
CA ASN A 79 3.79 -10.54 8.88
C ASN A 79 4.05 -9.60 10.05
N HIS A 80 4.43 -8.36 9.76
CA HIS A 80 4.76 -7.40 10.82
C HIS A 80 3.51 -6.69 11.35
N VAL A 81 2.60 -6.30 10.47
CA VAL A 81 1.41 -5.54 10.89
C VAL A 81 0.39 -6.40 11.63
N GLN A 82 0.42 -7.71 11.45
CA GLN A 82 -0.46 -8.65 12.18
C GLN A 82 -0.37 -8.46 13.70
N THR A 83 0.79 -8.10 14.21
CA THR A 83 0.99 -7.89 15.65
C THR A 83 0.15 -6.76 16.23
N GLU A 84 -0.33 -5.85 15.41
CA GLU A 84 -1.20 -4.74 15.83
C GLU A 84 -2.68 -5.15 15.94
N TYR A 85 -3.04 -6.32 15.43
CA TYR A 85 -4.42 -6.75 15.31
C TYR A 85 -4.65 -8.10 16.00
N GLU A 86 -4.41 -8.15 17.33
CA GLU A 86 -4.70 -9.34 18.12
C GLU A 86 -6.19 -9.67 18.06
N GLY A 87 -6.50 -10.95 17.91
CA GLY A 87 -7.89 -11.42 17.76
C GLY A 87 -8.43 -11.33 16.34
N HIS A 88 -7.67 -10.77 15.40
CA HIS A 88 -8.03 -10.73 13.99
C HIS A 88 -6.99 -11.48 13.17
N ALA A 89 -7.42 -12.08 12.06
CA ALA A 89 -6.52 -12.75 11.11
C ALA A 89 -6.37 -11.92 9.86
N LEU A 90 -5.14 -11.48 9.57
CA LEU A 90 -4.79 -10.83 8.31
C LEU A 90 -4.17 -11.88 7.38
N TRP A 91 -4.70 -12.03 6.18
CA TRP A 91 -4.22 -13.04 5.24
C TRP A 91 -4.53 -12.67 3.80
N CYS A 92 -3.85 -13.33 2.86
CA CYS A 92 -3.98 -13.10 1.43
C CYS A 92 -4.41 -14.39 0.72
N GLU A 93 -5.29 -14.26 -0.26
CA GLU A 93 -5.66 -15.35 -1.17
C GLU A 93 -6.08 -14.79 -2.52
N ALA A 94 -5.49 -15.30 -3.60
CA ALA A 94 -5.82 -14.89 -4.97
C ALA A 94 -5.81 -13.37 -5.18
N ASN A 95 -4.81 -12.69 -4.62
CA ASN A 95 -4.68 -11.24 -4.63
C ASN A 95 -5.78 -10.48 -3.87
N LEU A 96 -6.57 -11.17 -3.07
CA LEU A 96 -7.48 -10.55 -2.13
C LEU A 96 -6.80 -10.43 -0.76
N LEU A 97 -6.94 -9.27 -0.15
CA LEU A 97 -6.44 -9.00 1.19
C LEU A 97 -7.60 -9.08 2.16
N HIS A 98 -7.44 -9.93 3.17
CA HIS A 98 -8.52 -10.23 4.12
C HIS A 98 -8.18 -9.79 5.54
N ILE A 99 -9.19 -9.32 6.24
CA ILE A 99 -9.24 -9.29 7.69
C ILE A 99 -10.40 -10.20 8.14
N ASP A 100 -10.06 -11.26 8.87
CA ASP A 100 -11.00 -12.33 9.23
C ASP A 100 -11.67 -12.91 7.97
N LYS A 101 -12.96 -12.81 7.83
CA LYS A 101 -13.70 -13.29 6.65
C LYS A 101 -13.99 -12.21 5.61
N GLU A 102 -13.58 -10.98 5.87
CA GLU A 102 -13.91 -9.84 5.01
C GLU A 102 -12.73 -9.45 4.11
N VAL A 103 -13.04 -9.04 2.89
CA VAL A 103 -12.06 -8.47 1.98
C VAL A 103 -11.85 -7.00 2.34
N CYS A 104 -10.68 -6.67 2.85
CA CYS A 104 -10.33 -5.28 3.19
C CYS A 104 -9.58 -4.56 2.06
N GLY A 105 -9.05 -5.30 1.10
CA GLY A 105 -8.29 -4.70 0.01
C GLY A 105 -7.89 -5.71 -1.05
N TYR A 106 -7.10 -5.24 -1.99
CA TYR A 106 -6.64 -6.01 -3.14
C TYR A 106 -5.13 -5.84 -3.30
N ALA A 107 -4.47 -6.87 -3.81
CA ALA A 107 -3.09 -6.77 -4.26
C ALA A 107 -3.07 -6.77 -5.78
N ALA A 108 -2.29 -5.90 -6.38
CA ALA A 108 -2.20 -5.77 -7.83
C ALA A 108 -0.76 -5.50 -8.28
N ALA A 109 -0.43 -5.96 -9.48
CA ALA A 109 0.81 -5.62 -10.15
C ALA A 109 0.54 -4.66 -11.30
N LEU A 110 1.31 -3.57 -11.38
CA LEU A 110 1.14 -2.59 -12.44
C LEU A 110 1.34 -3.21 -13.83
N SER A 111 2.27 -4.17 -13.95
CA SER A 111 2.56 -4.88 -15.20
C SER A 111 1.35 -5.63 -15.80
N THR A 112 0.40 -6.03 -14.96
CA THR A 112 -0.79 -6.78 -15.37
C THR A 112 -2.10 -6.06 -15.06
N ALA A 113 -2.02 -4.79 -14.68
CA ALA A 113 -3.17 -4.02 -14.21
C ALA A 113 -4.26 -3.84 -15.27
N ARG A 114 -3.91 -3.89 -16.56
CA ARG A 114 -4.89 -3.81 -17.67
C ARG A 114 -5.93 -4.93 -17.67
N LYS A 115 -5.63 -6.05 -17.00
CA LYS A 115 -6.56 -7.18 -16.85
C LYS A 115 -7.62 -6.95 -15.77
N LEU A 116 -7.44 -5.94 -14.93
CA LEU A 116 -8.35 -5.64 -13.83
C LEU A 116 -9.58 -4.92 -14.35
N LYS A 117 -10.75 -5.37 -13.86
CA LYS A 117 -12.03 -4.73 -14.17
C LYS A 117 -12.44 -3.82 -13.03
N SER A 118 -12.91 -2.63 -13.35
CA SER A 118 -13.28 -1.63 -12.36
C SER A 118 -14.37 -2.10 -11.39
N ASP A 119 -15.28 -2.95 -11.84
CA ASP A 119 -16.38 -3.47 -11.00
C ASP A 119 -15.88 -4.33 -9.83
N ALA A 120 -14.72 -4.98 -10.00
CA ALA A 120 -14.09 -5.77 -8.94
C ALA A 120 -13.38 -4.91 -7.89
N LEU A 121 -13.24 -3.61 -8.13
CA LEU A 121 -12.46 -2.68 -7.29
C LEU A 121 -13.35 -1.66 -6.57
N ASP A 122 -14.57 -2.05 -6.23
CA ASP A 122 -15.51 -1.17 -5.54
C ASP A 122 -15.03 -0.79 -4.14
N TYR A 123 -15.34 0.44 -3.77
CA TYR A 123 -15.03 1.03 -2.46
C TYR A 123 -13.54 1.16 -2.17
N VAL A 124 -12.69 1.15 -3.18
CA VAL A 124 -11.27 1.46 -3.03
C VAL A 124 -11.09 2.97 -2.91
N THR A 125 -10.57 3.40 -1.78
CA THR A 125 -10.32 4.82 -1.49
C THR A 125 -8.84 5.16 -1.39
N ASP A 126 -7.97 4.16 -1.26
CA ASP A 126 -6.52 4.33 -1.18
C ASP A 126 -5.80 3.33 -2.09
N ILE A 127 -4.75 3.80 -2.76
CA ILE A 127 -3.80 2.97 -3.47
C ILE A 127 -2.42 3.19 -2.84
N ILE A 128 -1.75 2.10 -2.48
CA ILE A 128 -0.36 2.12 -2.02
C ILE A 128 0.50 1.61 -3.17
N PHE A 129 1.34 2.46 -3.77
CA PHE A 129 2.35 2.01 -4.71
C PHE A 129 3.68 1.91 -3.96
N ASP A 130 3.98 0.69 -3.50
CA ASP A 130 5.15 0.43 -2.69
C ASP A 130 6.37 0.18 -3.57
N GLU A 131 7.52 0.70 -3.13
CA GLU A 131 8.78 0.65 -3.86
C GLU A 131 8.66 1.20 -5.29
N TYR A 132 8.00 2.34 -5.44
CA TYR A 132 7.82 2.97 -6.75
C TYR A 132 9.13 3.44 -7.38
N VAL A 133 10.16 3.67 -6.58
CA VAL A 133 11.51 3.99 -7.04
C VAL A 133 12.38 2.76 -6.91
N ILE A 134 13.06 2.40 -7.99
CA ILE A 134 14.00 1.29 -8.00
C ILE A 134 15.31 1.74 -7.36
N ASP A 135 15.80 0.96 -6.40
CA ASP A 135 17.12 1.15 -5.82
C ASP A 135 18.15 0.45 -6.72
N ASP A 136 18.95 1.24 -7.43
CA ASP A 136 19.93 0.75 -8.41
C ASP A 136 21.06 -0.06 -7.80
N THR A 137 21.25 -0.02 -6.48
CA THR A 137 22.43 -0.63 -5.85
C THR A 137 22.35 -2.14 -5.68
N THR A 138 21.13 -2.72 -5.66
CA THR A 138 20.95 -4.15 -5.33
C THR A 138 19.95 -4.88 -6.21
N SER A 139 19.30 -4.20 -7.14
CA SER A 139 18.12 -4.73 -7.81
C SER A 139 18.37 -4.97 -9.28
N GLN A 140 17.97 -6.15 -9.76
CA GLN A 140 17.82 -6.44 -11.19
C GLN A 140 16.47 -5.98 -11.73
N GLN A 141 15.70 -5.29 -10.93
CA GLN A 141 14.39 -4.78 -11.33
C GLN A 141 14.53 -3.63 -12.32
N ARG A 142 13.55 -3.51 -13.20
CA ARG A 142 13.49 -2.45 -14.20
C ARG A 142 12.12 -1.80 -14.18
N TYR A 143 12.08 -0.51 -14.51
CA TYR A 143 10.82 0.16 -14.76
C TYR A 143 10.11 -0.46 -15.96
N LEU A 144 8.78 -0.43 -15.94
CA LEU A 144 7.99 -0.88 -17.08
C LEU A 144 8.13 0.11 -18.25
N PRO A 145 8.06 -0.35 -19.51
CA PRO A 145 7.89 0.56 -20.62
C PRO A 145 6.62 1.41 -20.39
N ASP A 146 6.75 2.73 -20.56
CA ASP A 146 5.65 3.66 -20.34
C ASP A 146 4.95 3.51 -18.98
N GLU A 147 5.73 3.31 -17.93
CA GLU A 147 5.21 3.04 -16.56
C GLU A 147 4.27 4.15 -16.07
N VAL A 148 4.58 5.41 -16.37
CA VAL A 148 3.75 6.54 -15.98
C VAL A 148 2.36 6.44 -16.62
N THR A 149 2.32 6.15 -17.91
CA THR A 149 1.06 5.95 -18.66
C THR A 149 0.28 4.76 -18.09
N ALA A 150 0.96 3.64 -17.84
CA ALA A 150 0.34 2.46 -17.25
C ALA A 150 -0.26 2.76 -15.87
N PHE A 151 0.43 3.55 -15.06
CA PHE A 151 -0.08 3.95 -13.75
C PHE A 151 -1.33 4.83 -13.88
N PHE A 152 -1.34 5.81 -14.76
CA PHE A 152 -2.51 6.66 -14.92
C PHE A 152 -3.71 5.92 -15.47
N GLU A 153 -3.51 4.97 -16.40
CA GLU A 153 -4.58 4.08 -16.86
C GLU A 153 -5.16 3.25 -15.71
N PHE A 154 -4.29 2.71 -14.87
CA PHE A 154 -4.70 1.98 -13.67
C PHE A 154 -5.49 2.87 -12.70
N TYR A 155 -4.97 4.06 -12.42
CA TYR A 155 -5.65 5.02 -11.55
C TYR A 155 -7.05 5.36 -12.06
N GLU A 156 -7.19 5.64 -13.34
CA GLU A 156 -8.50 5.93 -13.94
C GLU A 156 -9.47 4.74 -13.83
N THR A 157 -8.97 3.52 -13.98
CA THR A 157 -9.79 2.32 -13.80
C THR A 157 -10.33 2.22 -12.38
N VAL A 158 -9.48 2.50 -11.38
CA VAL A 158 -9.88 2.45 -9.96
C VAL A 158 -10.77 3.62 -9.59
N ALA A 159 -10.38 4.82 -9.95
CA ALA A 159 -11.06 6.05 -9.56
C ALA A 159 -12.37 6.28 -10.34
N ARG A 160 -12.44 5.87 -11.61
CA ARG A 160 -13.59 6.10 -12.53
C ARG A 160 -14.17 7.50 -12.37
N PRO A 161 -13.45 8.56 -12.79
CA PRO A 161 -13.91 9.92 -12.61
C PRO A 161 -15.36 10.13 -13.09
N GLY A 162 -16.17 10.77 -12.26
CA GLY A 162 -17.58 11.06 -12.55
C GLY A 162 -18.57 9.94 -12.24
N SER A 163 -18.11 8.74 -11.86
CA SER A 163 -18.99 7.62 -11.52
C SER A 163 -18.93 7.20 -10.04
N ARG A 164 -17.98 7.72 -9.28
CA ARG A 164 -17.82 7.42 -7.84
C ARG A 164 -18.00 8.69 -7.02
N ASP A 165 -18.62 8.55 -5.84
CA ASP A 165 -18.89 9.64 -4.91
C ASP A 165 -17.71 9.94 -3.97
N TYR A 166 -16.56 9.33 -4.20
CA TYR A 166 -15.41 9.45 -3.32
C TYR A 166 -14.12 9.59 -4.14
N ASP A 167 -13.14 10.25 -3.56
CA ASP A 167 -11.82 10.39 -4.12
C ASP A 167 -10.98 9.15 -3.82
N VAL A 168 -10.09 8.81 -4.76
CA VAL A 168 -9.08 7.77 -4.58
C VAL A 168 -7.73 8.46 -4.39
N THR A 169 -7.12 8.23 -3.24
CA THR A 169 -5.82 8.80 -2.88
C THR A 169 -4.72 7.79 -3.16
N VAL A 170 -3.61 8.25 -3.73
CA VAL A 170 -2.45 7.41 -4.02
C VAL A 170 -1.29 7.76 -3.11
N TRP A 171 -0.64 6.75 -2.59
CA TRP A 171 0.52 6.84 -1.72
C TRP A 171 1.70 6.13 -2.39
N PHE A 172 2.65 6.93 -2.89
CA PHE A 172 3.89 6.42 -3.48
C PHE A 172 4.93 6.29 -2.37
N LEU A 173 5.26 5.05 -2.01
CA LEU A 173 6.24 4.77 -0.98
C LEU A 173 7.57 4.39 -1.63
N GLY A 174 8.63 5.08 -1.24
CA GLY A 174 9.95 4.83 -1.79
C GLY A 174 11.06 5.04 -0.78
N ASN A 175 12.19 4.44 -1.03
CA ASN A 175 13.41 4.72 -0.29
C ASN A 175 14.10 5.95 -0.90
N ALA A 176 14.72 6.76 -0.06
CA ALA A 176 15.54 7.85 -0.55
C ALA A 176 16.71 7.29 -1.37
N ILE A 177 16.93 7.85 -2.56
CA ILE A 177 18.08 7.50 -3.37
C ILE A 177 19.31 8.10 -2.67
N SER A 178 20.27 7.24 -2.28
CA SER A 178 21.52 7.74 -1.75
C SER A 178 22.31 8.37 -2.89
N SER A 179 22.50 9.69 -2.83
CA SER A 179 23.46 10.38 -3.67
C SER A 179 24.86 10.10 -3.12
N SER A 180 25.50 9.08 -3.62
CA SER A 180 26.93 8.88 -3.35
C SER A 180 27.75 9.49 -4.45
#